data_3d342d11cbfc81b5ca99e11948310f8c
#
_entry.id   3d342d11cbfc81b5ca99e11948310f8c
#
_cell.length_a   1.000
_cell.length_b   1.000
_cell.length_c   1.000
_cell.angle_alpha   90.00
_cell.angle_beta   90.00
_cell.angle_gamma   90.00
#
_symmetry.space_group_name_H-M   'P 1'
#
loop_
_entity.id
_entity.type
_entity.pdbx_description
1 polymer ?
#
loop_
_entity_poly.entity_id
_entity_poly.type
_entity_poly.pdbx_seq_one_letter_code
_entity_poly.pdbx_strand_id
1 'polypeptide(L)'
;MKAIKTFLQLGLRLLALPVVFVFYLLRKYMVVEFVLPNVTLFGHLALEPEKILSNIATQGPRPVGEPKRVLIWSLGKSKDQVNKALIKIWRRELFVLPSAIVDAMHRASKWLPNFEMRVLQFDKLHENDHVLDSCESHLKFTSSEVKIGEKYLRDVGIEPSNPYICLIVREAAWAPPTTGPSSSGTLRSRSFEDFLLAADSLVDLGVAVIKLGAAGTFKTDGTKIIDYANSKDKSEFLDVYLPSHAKCVVSTMSGPDAVALVGRVPVLYVDIAQYSLCFAGTRLVTWVPARLISQKLGRAMSLSEVFESGAGRFLGSTAFEQAGIKIEQSSPEQIRDYCLDFYKSLTNQKLDDGPMQNLYREKFHTLLSKNSVAKLAPFSSSLSPSFLEKYGDDFLA
;
A
#
# COMPACT_ATOMS: atom_id res chain seq x y z
N MET A 1 14.61 -30.89 21.67
CA MET A 1 13.96 -30.15 20.56
C MET A 1 14.93 -29.24 19.78
N LYS A 2 15.74 -28.36 20.41
CA LYS A 2 16.70 -27.48 19.68
C LYS A 2 17.71 -28.27 18.85
N ALA A 3 18.36 -29.31 19.40
CA ALA A 3 19.35 -30.12 18.69
C ALA A 3 18.78 -30.81 17.44
N ILE A 4 17.59 -31.39 17.51
CA ILE A 4 16.91 -32.03 16.38
C ILE A 4 16.65 -31.02 15.27
N LYS A 5 16.17 -29.81 15.62
CA LYS A 5 15.93 -28.73 14.65
C LYS A 5 17.21 -28.29 13.96
N THR A 6 18.30 -28.15 14.72
CA THR A 6 19.61 -27.80 14.16
C THR A 6 20.13 -28.89 13.21
N PHE A 7 19.98 -30.17 13.57
CA PHE A 7 20.36 -31.29 12.72
C PHE A 7 19.58 -31.35 11.42
N LEU A 8 18.24 -31.16 11.49
CA LEU A 8 17.39 -31.10 10.31
C LEU A 8 17.74 -29.91 9.40
N GLN A 9 18.06 -28.75 9.99
CA GLN A 9 18.50 -27.58 9.22
C GLN A 9 19.83 -27.81 8.53
N LEU A 10 20.80 -28.48 9.19
CA LEU A 10 22.07 -28.85 8.58
C LEU A 10 21.86 -29.84 7.43
N GLY A 11 21.03 -30.86 7.62
CA GLY A 11 20.67 -31.81 6.57
C GLY A 11 20.07 -31.13 5.34
N LEU A 12 19.14 -30.18 5.53
CA LEU A 12 18.55 -29.39 4.43
C LEU A 12 19.60 -28.55 3.70
N ARG A 13 20.60 -27.96 4.41
CA ARG A 13 21.68 -27.20 3.78
C ARG A 13 22.58 -28.09 2.93
N LEU A 14 22.93 -29.29 3.44
CA LEU A 14 23.72 -30.26 2.69
C LEU A 14 22.98 -30.73 1.42
N LEU A 15 21.67 -30.96 1.52
CA LEU A 15 20.83 -31.29 0.37
C LEU A 15 20.69 -30.13 -0.65
N ALA A 16 20.72 -28.89 -0.18
CA ALA A 16 20.65 -27.71 -1.05
C ALA A 16 21.99 -27.42 -1.76
N LEU A 17 23.12 -27.90 -1.22
CA LEU A 17 24.46 -27.57 -1.70
C LEU A 17 24.72 -27.92 -3.18
N PRO A 18 24.30 -29.06 -3.71
CA PRO A 18 24.47 -29.35 -5.14
C PRO A 18 23.78 -28.34 -6.05
N VAL A 19 22.57 -27.93 -5.71
CA VAL A 19 21.80 -26.91 -6.47
C VAL A 19 22.49 -25.54 -6.38
N VAL A 20 22.92 -25.16 -5.18
CA VAL A 20 23.66 -23.90 -4.95
C VAL A 20 25.01 -23.93 -5.69
N PHE A 21 25.66 -25.07 -5.75
CA PHE A 21 26.93 -25.25 -6.50
C PHE A 21 26.70 -25.06 -8.02
N VAL A 22 25.62 -25.57 -8.57
CA VAL A 22 25.26 -25.29 -9.97
C VAL A 22 25.10 -23.78 -10.21
N PHE A 23 24.41 -23.06 -9.34
CA PHE A 23 24.30 -21.60 -9.44
C PHE A 23 25.64 -20.89 -9.27
N TYR A 24 26.52 -21.42 -8.42
CA TYR A 24 27.88 -20.92 -8.29
C TYR A 24 28.66 -21.06 -9.60
N LEU A 25 28.57 -22.18 -10.29
CA LEU A 25 29.23 -22.38 -11.60
C LEU A 25 28.65 -21.44 -12.67
N LEU A 26 27.35 -21.21 -12.62
CA LEU A 26 26.62 -20.38 -13.57
C LEU A 26 26.63 -18.87 -13.24
N ARG A 27 27.31 -18.44 -12.17
CA ARG A 27 27.27 -17.06 -11.66
C ARG A 27 27.69 -15.97 -12.65
N LYS A 28 28.43 -16.34 -13.69
CA LYS A 28 28.79 -15.43 -14.81
C LYS A 28 27.62 -15.19 -15.76
N TYR A 29 26.65 -16.12 -15.81
CA TYR A 29 25.52 -16.09 -16.73
C TYR A 29 24.20 -15.79 -16.04
N MET A 30 24.09 -16.06 -14.73
CA MET A 30 22.89 -15.79 -13.96
C MET A 30 23.20 -15.39 -12.52
N VAL A 31 22.38 -14.46 -12.02
CA VAL A 31 22.35 -14.04 -10.62
C VAL A 31 21.03 -14.48 -10.03
N VAL A 32 21.09 -15.27 -8.95
CA VAL A 32 19.91 -15.74 -8.22
C VAL A 32 19.74 -14.88 -6.97
N GLU A 33 18.54 -14.32 -6.81
CA GLU A 33 18.18 -13.51 -5.65
C GLU A 33 16.91 -14.05 -5.01
N PHE A 34 16.86 -14.03 -3.68
CA PHE A 34 15.70 -14.41 -2.91
C PHE A 34 14.84 -13.19 -2.59
N VAL A 35 13.52 -13.37 -2.67
CA VAL A 35 12.54 -12.36 -2.32
C VAL A 35 11.64 -12.90 -1.20
N LEU A 36 11.60 -12.17 -0.09
CA LEU A 36 10.90 -12.56 1.14
C LEU A 36 9.92 -11.44 1.55
N PRO A 37 8.78 -11.30 0.85
CA PRO A 37 7.82 -10.25 1.19
C PRO A 37 7.23 -10.48 2.58
N ASN A 38 6.81 -9.39 3.22
CA ASN A 38 6.14 -9.48 4.51
C ASN A 38 4.70 -9.99 4.33
N VAL A 39 4.51 -11.30 4.53
CA VAL A 39 3.22 -11.99 4.36
C VAL A 39 2.25 -11.81 5.53
N THR A 40 2.69 -11.19 6.63
CA THR A 40 1.84 -10.96 7.83
C THR A 40 1.06 -9.65 7.76
N LEU A 41 1.45 -8.75 6.86
CA LEU A 41 0.82 -7.46 6.64
C LEU A 41 0.22 -7.40 5.23
N PHE A 42 -1.09 -7.15 5.15
CA PHE A 42 -1.83 -7.25 3.89
C PHE A 42 -1.30 -6.29 2.82
N GLY A 43 -1.05 -5.02 3.18
CA GLY A 43 -0.50 -4.04 2.25
C GLY A 43 0.88 -4.42 1.70
N HIS A 44 1.75 -4.96 2.56
CA HIS A 44 3.08 -5.44 2.16
C HIS A 44 2.98 -6.64 1.22
N LEU A 45 2.12 -7.62 1.57
CA LEU A 45 1.89 -8.80 0.73
C LEU A 45 1.38 -8.43 -0.67
N ALA A 46 0.61 -7.35 -0.80
CA ALA A 46 0.13 -6.86 -2.08
C ALA A 46 1.22 -6.09 -2.84
N LEU A 47 1.81 -5.06 -2.24
CA LEU A 47 2.67 -4.09 -2.92
C LEU A 47 4.09 -4.56 -3.18
N GLU A 48 4.70 -5.31 -2.25
CA GLU A 48 6.11 -5.69 -2.40
C GLU A 48 6.36 -6.56 -3.65
N PRO A 49 5.57 -7.63 -3.91
CA PRO A 49 5.71 -8.37 -5.15
C PRO A 49 5.47 -7.51 -6.39
N GLU A 50 4.41 -6.72 -6.39
CA GLU A 50 4.04 -5.87 -7.52
C GLU A 50 5.15 -4.88 -7.86
N LYS A 51 5.68 -4.17 -6.88
CA LYS A 51 6.74 -3.16 -7.12
C LYS A 51 8.02 -3.78 -7.68
N ILE A 52 8.41 -4.99 -7.24
CA ILE A 52 9.55 -5.69 -7.82
C ILE A 52 9.27 -6.07 -9.27
N LEU A 53 8.11 -6.66 -9.55
CA LEU A 53 7.74 -7.07 -10.90
C LEU A 53 7.65 -5.86 -11.83
N SER A 54 6.99 -4.79 -11.38
CA SER A 54 6.88 -3.53 -12.12
C SER A 54 8.26 -2.89 -12.38
N ASN A 55 9.14 -2.87 -11.38
CA ASN A 55 10.49 -2.36 -11.55
C ASN A 55 11.30 -3.18 -12.58
N ILE A 56 11.12 -4.50 -12.60
CA ILE A 56 11.77 -5.35 -13.60
C ILE A 56 11.20 -5.09 -14.99
N ALA A 57 9.88 -4.97 -15.10
CA ALA A 57 9.21 -4.72 -16.38
C ALA A 57 9.61 -3.36 -17.01
N THR A 58 9.92 -2.36 -16.18
CA THR A 58 10.29 -1.01 -16.62
C THR A 58 11.79 -0.81 -16.93
N GLN A 59 12.67 -1.72 -16.47
CA GLN A 59 14.11 -1.61 -16.69
C GLN A 59 14.56 -1.84 -18.15
N GLY A 60 13.64 -2.26 -19.03
CA GLY A 60 13.99 -2.59 -20.42
C GLY A 60 14.87 -3.83 -20.57
N PRO A 61 15.30 -4.17 -21.78
CA PRO A 61 16.17 -5.30 -22.03
C PRO A 61 17.55 -5.04 -21.41
N ARG A 62 18.09 -6.05 -20.71
CA ARG A 62 19.42 -5.97 -20.11
C ARG A 62 20.51 -5.84 -21.19
N PRO A 63 21.59 -5.13 -20.87
CA PRO A 63 22.76 -5.07 -21.75
C PRO A 63 23.27 -6.47 -22.08
N VAL A 64 23.73 -6.63 -23.33
CA VAL A 64 24.33 -7.89 -23.80
C VAL A 64 25.54 -8.20 -22.94
N GLY A 65 25.59 -9.41 -22.38
CA GLY A 65 26.70 -9.86 -21.51
C GLY A 65 26.41 -9.74 -20.01
N GLU A 66 25.36 -9.05 -19.58
CA GLU A 66 24.97 -9.08 -18.17
C GLU A 66 24.30 -10.40 -17.78
N PRO A 67 24.58 -10.93 -16.54
CA PRO A 67 23.97 -12.15 -16.08
C PRO A 67 22.45 -12.06 -16.01
N LYS A 68 21.75 -13.11 -16.41
CA LYS A 68 20.28 -13.21 -16.28
C LYS A 68 19.90 -13.21 -14.80
N ARG A 69 18.97 -12.37 -14.42
CA ARG A 69 18.43 -12.32 -13.04
C ARG A 69 17.33 -13.37 -12.87
N VAL A 70 17.43 -14.16 -11.81
CA VAL A 70 16.43 -15.17 -11.43
C VAL A 70 15.97 -14.87 -10.02
N LEU A 71 14.66 -14.62 -9.85
CA LEU A 71 14.05 -14.38 -8.55
C LEU A 71 13.42 -15.67 -8.03
N ILE A 72 13.79 -16.04 -6.82
CA ILE A 72 13.18 -17.15 -6.08
C ILE A 72 12.44 -16.55 -4.89
N TRP A 73 11.14 -16.75 -4.86
CA TRP A 73 10.26 -16.18 -3.86
C TRP A 73 10.00 -17.15 -2.71
N SER A 74 9.83 -16.62 -1.52
CA SER A 74 9.27 -17.35 -0.39
C SER A 74 8.14 -16.56 0.24
N LEU A 75 6.94 -17.13 0.17
CA LEU A 75 5.71 -16.52 0.71
C LEU A 75 5.42 -16.98 2.16
N GLY A 76 6.46 -17.19 2.94
CA GLY A 76 6.35 -17.52 4.35
C GLY A 76 5.69 -18.88 4.64
N LYS A 77 5.30 -19.08 5.90
CA LYS A 77 4.54 -20.26 6.33
C LYS A 77 3.05 -19.97 6.25
N SER A 78 2.24 -20.96 5.91
CA SER A 78 0.78 -20.81 5.75
C SER A 78 0.07 -20.21 6.97
N LYS A 79 0.55 -20.49 8.19
CA LYS A 79 0.00 -19.94 9.43
C LYS A 79 0.26 -18.45 9.63
N ASP A 80 1.29 -17.91 8.94
CA ASP A 80 1.72 -16.53 9.07
C ASP A 80 1.14 -15.64 7.94
N GLN A 81 0.45 -16.26 6.95
CA GLN A 81 -0.10 -15.58 5.78
C GLN A 81 -1.42 -14.89 6.13
N VAL A 82 -1.46 -13.57 5.93
CA VAL A 82 -2.61 -12.72 6.27
C VAL A 82 -3.80 -12.90 5.31
N ASN A 83 -3.55 -13.29 4.06
CA ASN A 83 -4.58 -13.53 3.05
C ASN A 83 -4.12 -14.63 2.09
N LYS A 84 -4.79 -15.78 2.13
CA LYS A 84 -4.44 -16.96 1.34
C LYS A 84 -4.88 -16.86 -0.12
N ALA A 85 -5.94 -16.09 -0.38
CA ALA A 85 -6.39 -15.86 -1.76
C ALA A 85 -5.35 -15.05 -2.55
N LEU A 86 -4.81 -13.99 -1.95
CA LEU A 86 -3.73 -13.20 -2.56
C LEU A 86 -2.45 -14.04 -2.74
N ILE A 87 -2.10 -14.88 -1.76
CA ILE A 87 -0.99 -15.85 -1.90
C ILE A 87 -1.22 -16.80 -3.07
N LYS A 88 -2.45 -17.30 -3.26
CA LYS A 88 -2.80 -18.19 -4.39
C LYS A 88 -2.62 -17.47 -5.73
N ILE A 89 -3.01 -16.21 -5.81
CA ILE A 89 -2.82 -15.38 -7.00
C ILE A 89 -1.32 -15.21 -7.29
N TRP A 90 -0.53 -14.77 -6.32
CA TRP A 90 0.91 -14.59 -6.49
C TRP A 90 1.66 -15.87 -6.87
N ARG A 91 1.23 -17.03 -6.39
CA ARG A 91 1.85 -18.32 -6.77
C ARG A 91 1.72 -18.66 -8.25
N ARG A 92 0.83 -18.02 -9.00
CA ARG A 92 0.71 -18.22 -10.46
C ARG A 92 1.74 -17.37 -11.22
N GLU A 93 2.11 -16.22 -10.66
CA GLU A 93 3.00 -15.25 -11.29
C GLU A 93 4.46 -15.39 -10.82
N LEU A 94 4.70 -16.01 -9.67
CA LEU A 94 6.00 -16.05 -9.01
C LEU A 94 6.55 -17.49 -8.92
N PHE A 95 7.86 -17.63 -9.11
CA PHE A 95 8.53 -18.90 -8.81
C PHE A 95 8.77 -19.02 -7.29
N VAL A 96 7.90 -19.75 -6.62
CA VAL A 96 7.84 -19.81 -5.15
C VAL A 96 8.41 -21.13 -4.63
N LEU A 97 9.37 -21.04 -3.70
CA LEU A 97 9.87 -22.18 -2.93
C LEU A 97 9.48 -22.06 -1.45
N PRO A 98 9.37 -23.23 -0.75
CA PRO A 98 9.18 -23.24 0.70
C PRO A 98 10.29 -22.46 1.43
N SER A 99 9.93 -21.72 2.48
CA SER A 99 10.89 -20.90 3.24
C SER A 99 12.07 -21.70 3.82
N ALA A 100 11.84 -22.94 4.20
CA ALA A 100 12.92 -23.81 4.69
C ALA A 100 13.97 -24.11 3.60
N ILE A 101 13.55 -24.27 2.34
CA ILE A 101 14.45 -24.49 1.21
C ILE A 101 15.22 -23.21 0.89
N VAL A 102 14.52 -22.06 0.81
CA VAL A 102 15.16 -20.76 0.57
C VAL A 102 16.20 -20.44 1.64
N ASP A 103 15.87 -20.64 2.93
CA ASP A 103 16.83 -20.46 4.04
C ASP A 103 18.04 -21.43 3.91
N ALA A 104 17.79 -22.68 3.55
CA ALA A 104 18.84 -23.67 3.36
C ALA A 104 19.77 -23.29 2.21
N MET A 105 19.24 -22.88 1.05
CA MET A 105 20.01 -22.43 -0.11
C MET A 105 20.82 -21.16 0.20
N HIS A 106 20.19 -20.15 0.82
CA HIS A 106 20.87 -18.92 1.20
C HIS A 106 22.05 -19.19 2.15
N ARG A 107 21.86 -20.05 3.17
CA ARG A 107 22.92 -20.39 4.11
C ARG A 107 23.99 -21.27 3.49
N ALA A 108 23.62 -22.22 2.62
CA ALA A 108 24.57 -23.05 1.91
C ALA A 108 25.44 -22.24 0.92
N SER A 109 24.90 -21.18 0.32
CA SER A 109 25.66 -20.33 -0.60
C SER A 109 26.85 -19.65 0.07
N LYS A 110 26.75 -19.35 1.38
CA LYS A 110 27.86 -18.76 2.17
C LYS A 110 29.04 -19.71 2.42
N TRP A 111 28.90 -21.00 2.11
CA TRP A 111 29.98 -21.98 2.20
C TRP A 111 30.87 -21.97 0.95
N LEU A 112 30.44 -21.31 -0.12
CA LEU A 112 31.18 -21.21 -1.36
C LEU A 112 32.02 -19.91 -1.38
N PRO A 113 33.28 -19.95 -1.88
CA PRO A 113 34.14 -18.80 -1.88
C PRO A 113 33.62 -17.68 -2.78
N ASN A 114 33.53 -16.48 -2.20
CA ASN A 114 33.07 -15.27 -2.90
C ASN A 114 31.68 -15.42 -3.59
N PHE A 115 30.80 -16.20 -2.96
CA PHE A 115 29.45 -16.41 -3.47
C PHE A 115 28.42 -16.35 -2.34
N GLU A 116 27.46 -15.46 -2.50
CA GLU A 116 26.30 -15.38 -1.64
C GLU A 116 25.07 -15.08 -2.52
N MET A 117 24.05 -15.92 -2.40
CA MET A 117 22.75 -15.65 -2.99
C MET A 117 22.07 -14.56 -2.17
N ARG A 118 21.87 -13.40 -2.78
CA ARG A 118 21.37 -12.20 -2.09
C ARG A 118 19.89 -12.35 -1.73
N VAL A 119 19.52 -11.75 -0.61
CA VAL A 119 18.12 -11.52 -0.24
C VAL A 119 17.81 -10.06 -0.59
N LEU A 120 16.82 -9.86 -1.44
CA LEU A 120 16.34 -8.51 -1.73
C LEU A 120 15.62 -7.99 -0.49
N GLN A 121 16.04 -6.83 -0.04
CA GLN A 121 15.44 -6.15 1.09
C GLN A 121 14.47 -5.07 0.58
N PHE A 122 13.34 -4.96 1.27
CA PHE A 122 12.38 -3.88 1.05
C PHE A 122 12.65 -2.81 2.11
N ASP A 123 13.67 -1.99 1.88
CA ASP A 123 14.09 -1.01 2.88
C ASP A 123 13.05 0.08 3.10
N LYS A 124 12.26 0.39 2.06
CA LYS A 124 11.18 1.37 2.18
C LYS A 124 10.06 1.09 1.18
N LEU A 125 8.87 0.80 1.70
CA LEU A 125 7.69 0.47 0.91
C LEU A 125 7.28 1.61 -0.05
N HIS A 126 7.64 2.85 0.27
CA HIS A 126 7.28 4.06 -0.47
C HIS A 126 8.34 4.53 -1.49
N GLU A 127 9.50 3.89 -1.54
CA GLU A 127 10.47 4.13 -2.61
C GLU A 127 10.00 3.43 -3.91
N ASN A 128 10.22 4.07 -5.04
CA ASN A 128 9.88 3.55 -6.36
C ASN A 128 8.37 3.37 -6.65
N ASP A 129 7.48 4.15 -6.05
CA ASP A 129 6.04 4.09 -6.33
C ASP A 129 5.70 4.42 -7.80
N HIS A 130 6.53 5.22 -8.47
CA HIS A 130 6.40 5.59 -9.88
C HIS A 130 6.36 4.39 -10.84
N VAL A 131 6.89 3.24 -10.42
CA VAL A 131 6.83 2.01 -11.26
C VAL A 131 5.39 1.52 -11.46
N LEU A 132 4.47 1.89 -10.55
CA LEU A 132 3.05 1.56 -10.68
C LEU A 132 2.38 2.30 -11.83
N ASP A 133 2.92 3.44 -12.26
CA ASP A 133 2.41 4.23 -13.39
C ASP A 133 2.94 3.73 -14.75
N SER A 134 3.93 2.84 -14.74
CA SER A 134 4.77 2.56 -15.90
C SER A 134 4.47 1.22 -16.58
N CYS A 135 3.67 0.37 -15.96
CA CYS A 135 3.28 -0.93 -16.51
C CYS A 135 1.91 -1.38 -15.99
N GLU A 136 1.34 -2.37 -16.66
CA GLU A 136 0.11 -3.02 -16.20
C GLU A 136 0.33 -3.79 -14.88
N SER A 137 -0.77 -4.03 -14.17
CA SER A 137 -0.78 -4.83 -12.97
C SER A 137 -0.36 -6.29 -13.22
N HIS A 138 0.45 -6.84 -12.33
CA HIS A 138 0.77 -8.27 -12.30
C HIS A 138 -0.24 -9.08 -11.47
N LEU A 139 -1.19 -8.42 -10.81
CA LEU A 139 -2.29 -9.07 -10.09
C LEU A 139 -3.34 -9.53 -11.10
N LYS A 140 -3.28 -10.80 -11.50
CA LYS A 140 -4.15 -11.35 -12.54
C LYS A 140 -5.18 -12.32 -11.97
N PHE A 141 -6.43 -12.13 -12.37
CA PHE A 141 -7.55 -13.01 -12.01
C PHE A 141 -7.87 -13.96 -13.14
N THR A 142 -8.19 -15.20 -12.80
CA THR A 142 -8.73 -16.16 -13.77
C THR A 142 -10.19 -15.83 -14.11
N SER A 143 -10.68 -16.30 -15.25
CA SER A 143 -12.10 -16.09 -15.64
C SER A 143 -13.09 -16.61 -14.60
N SER A 144 -12.74 -17.67 -13.88
CA SER A 144 -13.59 -18.20 -12.79
C SER A 144 -13.58 -17.28 -11.56
N GLU A 145 -12.44 -16.68 -11.23
CA GLU A 145 -12.32 -15.71 -10.14
C GLU A 145 -13.08 -14.41 -10.47
N VAL A 146 -12.99 -13.91 -11.71
CA VAL A 146 -13.80 -12.77 -12.17
C VAL A 146 -15.29 -13.04 -11.99
N LYS A 147 -15.78 -14.22 -12.44
CA LYS A 147 -17.19 -14.62 -12.27
C LYS A 147 -17.65 -14.65 -10.81
N ILE A 148 -16.77 -15.02 -9.87
CA ILE A 148 -17.10 -14.99 -8.43
C ILE A 148 -17.27 -13.55 -7.95
N GLY A 149 -16.37 -12.65 -8.32
CA GLY A 149 -16.47 -11.24 -7.96
C GLY A 149 -17.69 -10.55 -8.57
N GLU A 150 -17.94 -10.77 -9.87
CA GLU A 150 -19.12 -10.26 -10.57
C GLU A 150 -20.42 -10.79 -9.98
N LYS A 151 -20.44 -12.08 -9.61
CA LYS A 151 -21.62 -12.66 -8.94
C LYS A 151 -21.91 -11.94 -7.63
N TYR A 152 -20.88 -11.70 -6.79
CA TYR A 152 -21.07 -10.95 -5.56
C TYR A 152 -21.63 -9.53 -5.84
N LEU A 153 -21.09 -8.82 -6.83
CA LEU A 153 -21.58 -7.50 -7.18
C LEU A 153 -23.07 -7.54 -7.56
N ARG A 154 -23.50 -8.48 -8.40
CA ARG A 154 -24.91 -8.68 -8.75
C ARG A 154 -25.79 -9.05 -7.54
N ASP A 155 -25.30 -9.92 -6.67
CA ASP A 155 -26.02 -10.34 -5.46
C ASP A 155 -26.29 -9.17 -4.50
N VAL A 156 -25.44 -8.12 -4.51
CA VAL A 156 -25.62 -6.89 -3.72
C VAL A 156 -26.24 -5.73 -4.53
N GLY A 157 -26.75 -6.01 -5.74
CA GLY A 157 -27.47 -5.02 -6.55
C GLY A 157 -26.60 -4.10 -7.40
N ILE A 158 -25.31 -4.45 -7.61
CA ILE A 158 -24.40 -3.72 -8.50
C ILE A 158 -24.20 -4.53 -9.78
N GLU A 159 -24.62 -3.99 -10.92
CA GLU A 159 -24.23 -4.56 -12.21
C GLU A 159 -22.71 -4.41 -12.41
N PRO A 160 -22.00 -5.46 -12.85
CA PRO A 160 -20.53 -5.42 -12.96
C PRO A 160 -19.98 -4.34 -13.89
N SER A 161 -20.80 -3.83 -14.82
CA SER A 161 -20.47 -2.68 -15.69
C SER A 161 -20.60 -1.32 -15.00
N ASN A 162 -21.31 -1.26 -13.86
CA ASN A 162 -21.53 -0.02 -13.15
C ASN A 162 -20.36 0.27 -12.21
N PRO A 163 -19.90 1.54 -12.14
CA PRO A 163 -18.83 1.91 -11.24
C PRO A 163 -19.27 1.81 -9.77
N TYR A 164 -18.38 1.36 -8.93
CA TYR A 164 -18.52 1.41 -7.48
C TYR A 164 -17.24 1.93 -6.82
N ILE A 165 -17.38 2.43 -5.60
CA ILE A 165 -16.28 2.95 -4.78
C ILE A 165 -16.12 2.06 -3.55
N CYS A 166 -14.87 1.75 -3.19
CA CYS A 166 -14.58 1.12 -1.91
C CYS A 166 -14.19 2.18 -0.89
N LEU A 167 -14.85 2.17 0.27
CA LEU A 167 -14.55 3.03 1.41
C LEU A 167 -13.89 2.20 2.51
N ILE A 168 -12.63 2.52 2.83
CA ILE A 168 -11.79 1.76 3.75
C ILE A 168 -11.39 2.67 4.92
N VAL A 169 -12.21 2.72 5.95
CA VAL A 169 -11.94 3.49 7.15
C VAL A 169 -11.38 2.57 8.24
N ARG A 170 -10.21 2.93 8.76
CA ARG A 170 -9.62 2.19 9.88
C ARG A 170 -10.24 2.65 11.18
N GLU A 171 -11.12 1.84 11.75
CA GLU A 171 -11.72 2.11 13.06
C GLU A 171 -10.77 1.70 14.19
N ALA A 172 -10.87 2.40 15.34
CA ALA A 172 -10.00 2.18 16.50
C ALA A 172 -10.06 0.73 17.05
N ALA A 173 -11.22 0.09 16.96
CA ALA A 173 -11.43 -1.30 17.37
C ALA A 173 -10.55 -2.31 16.60
N TRP A 174 -10.00 -1.94 15.47
CA TRP A 174 -9.11 -2.80 14.67
C TRP A 174 -7.65 -2.79 15.13
N ALA A 175 -7.25 -1.94 16.05
CA ALA A 175 -5.86 -1.91 16.52
C ALA A 175 -5.48 -3.30 17.10
N PRO A 176 -4.47 -4.02 16.53
CA PRO A 176 -4.07 -5.30 17.09
C PRO A 176 -3.60 -5.11 18.54
N PRO A 177 -3.83 -6.09 19.44
CA PRO A 177 -3.47 -6.00 20.86
C PRO A 177 -1.98 -5.72 21.12
N THR A 178 -1.13 -5.98 20.12
CA THR A 178 0.32 -5.75 20.17
C THR A 178 0.72 -4.31 19.87
N THR A 179 -0.20 -3.48 19.40
CA THR A 179 0.06 -2.07 19.12
C THR A 179 -0.41 -1.25 20.32
N GLY A 180 0.54 -0.76 21.13
CA GLY A 180 0.21 0.16 22.23
C GLY A 180 -0.43 1.47 21.73
N PRO A 181 -0.94 2.31 22.63
CA PRO A 181 -1.57 3.60 22.30
C PRO A 181 -0.70 4.54 21.44
N SER A 182 0.61 4.36 21.49
CA SER A 182 1.63 5.12 20.72
C SER A 182 1.92 4.56 19.33
N SER A 183 1.16 3.56 18.86
CA SER A 183 1.45 2.92 17.58
C SER A 183 1.04 3.79 16.38
N SER A 184 1.70 3.55 15.25
CA SER A 184 1.36 4.20 13.97
C SER A 184 -0.09 3.97 13.54
N GLY A 185 -0.73 2.93 14.08
CA GLY A 185 -2.12 2.57 13.79
C GLY A 185 -3.13 3.57 14.33
N THR A 186 -2.89 4.16 15.49
CA THR A 186 -3.83 5.11 16.13
C THR A 186 -3.95 6.41 15.33
N LEU A 187 -2.87 6.86 14.67
CA LEU A 187 -2.87 8.09 13.86
C LEU A 187 -3.76 8.01 12.61
N ARG A 188 -4.12 6.81 12.18
CA ARG A 188 -4.94 6.53 10.99
C ARG A 188 -6.36 6.10 11.33
N SER A 189 -6.66 6.03 12.63
CA SER A 189 -8.00 5.61 13.08
C SER A 189 -8.98 6.77 13.03
N ARG A 190 -10.15 6.51 12.42
CA ARG A 190 -11.27 7.43 12.27
C ARG A 190 -12.57 6.71 12.59
N SER A 191 -13.62 7.47 12.96
CA SER A 191 -14.98 6.92 12.93
C SER A 191 -15.46 6.78 11.49
N PHE A 192 -16.15 5.69 11.19
CA PHE A 192 -16.83 5.56 9.89
C PHE A 192 -17.93 6.60 9.72
N GLU A 193 -18.54 7.06 10.80
CA GLU A 193 -19.57 8.11 10.82
C GLU A 193 -19.08 9.40 10.17
N ASP A 194 -17.80 9.74 10.29
CA ASP A 194 -17.23 10.93 9.67
C ASP A 194 -17.29 10.89 8.13
N PHE A 195 -17.43 9.70 7.55
CA PHE A 195 -17.48 9.47 6.10
C PHE A 195 -18.90 9.28 5.54
N LEU A 196 -19.94 9.26 6.38
CA LEU A 196 -21.31 9.02 5.94
C LEU A 196 -21.78 10.09 4.97
N LEU A 197 -21.54 11.36 5.27
CA LEU A 197 -21.94 12.47 4.40
C LEU A 197 -21.30 12.38 3.02
N ALA A 198 -20.05 11.95 2.95
CA ALA A 198 -19.35 11.70 1.69
C ALA A 198 -19.95 10.51 0.94
N ALA A 199 -20.20 9.41 1.64
CA ALA A 199 -20.79 8.21 1.04
C ALA A 199 -22.20 8.46 0.50
N ASP A 200 -23.07 9.12 1.26
CA ASP A 200 -24.42 9.48 0.81
C ASP A 200 -24.38 10.40 -0.41
N SER A 201 -23.50 11.41 -0.42
CA SER A 201 -23.32 12.29 -1.55
C SER A 201 -22.85 11.58 -2.83
N LEU A 202 -22.02 10.56 -2.70
CA LEU A 202 -21.58 9.71 -3.82
C LEU A 202 -22.73 8.83 -4.31
N VAL A 203 -23.52 8.27 -3.40
CA VAL A 203 -24.72 7.49 -3.75
C VAL A 203 -25.75 8.34 -4.47
N ASP A 204 -25.94 9.59 -4.07
CA ASP A 204 -26.84 10.54 -4.75
C ASP A 204 -26.37 10.90 -6.18
N LEU A 205 -25.08 10.74 -6.48
CA LEU A 205 -24.54 10.80 -7.83
C LEU A 205 -24.73 9.50 -8.63
N GLY A 206 -25.42 8.49 -8.07
CA GLY A 206 -25.67 7.19 -8.70
C GLY A 206 -24.51 6.20 -8.60
N VAL A 207 -23.56 6.41 -7.69
CA VAL A 207 -22.40 5.54 -7.52
C VAL A 207 -22.60 4.64 -6.32
N ALA A 208 -22.44 3.33 -6.49
CA ALA A 208 -22.49 2.39 -5.36
C ALA A 208 -21.26 2.55 -4.47
N VAL A 209 -21.49 2.54 -3.14
CA VAL A 209 -20.42 2.62 -2.14
C VAL A 209 -20.39 1.33 -1.32
N ILE A 210 -19.23 0.68 -1.29
CA ILE A 210 -18.98 -0.56 -0.54
C ILE A 210 -18.04 -0.23 0.63
N LYS A 211 -18.52 -0.42 1.86
CA LYS A 211 -17.68 -0.37 3.08
C LYS A 211 -16.81 -1.62 3.14
N LEU A 212 -15.50 -1.42 3.09
CA LEU A 212 -14.48 -2.46 3.10
C LEU A 212 -13.61 -2.39 4.36
N GLY A 213 -12.88 -3.45 4.64
CA GLY A 213 -11.90 -3.50 5.74
C GLY A 213 -12.27 -4.52 6.81
N ALA A 214 -11.77 -4.31 8.03
CA ALA A 214 -12.15 -5.15 9.17
C ALA A 214 -13.60 -4.91 9.59
N ALA A 215 -14.23 -5.91 10.20
CA ALA A 215 -15.51 -5.71 10.86
C ALA A 215 -15.35 -4.62 11.92
N GLY A 216 -16.18 -3.59 11.81
CA GLY A 216 -16.18 -2.43 12.71
C GLY A 216 -17.40 -2.42 13.63
N THR A 217 -17.41 -1.45 14.53
CA THR A 217 -18.55 -1.22 15.43
C THR A 217 -19.72 -0.54 14.72
N PHE A 218 -19.42 0.28 13.72
CA PHE A 218 -20.44 0.97 12.94
C PHE A 218 -21.09 0.03 11.91
N LYS A 219 -22.41 -0.09 11.97
CA LYS A 219 -23.24 -0.80 11.00
C LYS A 219 -23.92 0.21 10.07
N THR A 220 -24.05 -0.16 8.80
CA THR A 220 -24.67 0.70 7.79
C THR A 220 -26.19 0.48 7.66
N ASP A 221 -26.82 -0.13 8.67
CA ASP A 221 -28.27 -0.38 8.68
C ASP A 221 -29.06 0.92 8.43
N GLY A 222 -29.96 0.89 7.47
CA GLY A 222 -30.75 2.06 7.07
C GLY A 222 -30.03 3.05 6.14
N THR A 223 -28.79 2.82 5.76
CA THR A 223 -28.07 3.58 4.74
C THR A 223 -28.14 2.88 3.38
N LYS A 224 -27.74 3.60 2.32
CA LYS A 224 -27.60 3.03 0.95
C LYS A 224 -26.21 2.42 0.73
N ILE A 225 -25.38 2.33 1.77
CA ILE A 225 -24.01 1.81 1.71
C ILE A 225 -24.03 0.30 1.88
N ILE A 226 -23.29 -0.42 1.03
CA ILE A 226 -23.16 -1.88 1.11
C ILE A 226 -22.11 -2.22 2.17
N ASP A 227 -22.53 -2.76 3.32
CA ASP A 227 -21.63 -3.16 4.41
C ASP A 227 -21.00 -4.55 4.17
N TYR A 228 -20.04 -4.58 3.25
CA TYR A 228 -19.27 -5.81 3.04
C TYR A 228 -18.40 -6.17 4.25
N ALA A 229 -17.88 -5.19 4.98
CA ALA A 229 -17.01 -5.43 6.12
C ALA A 229 -17.67 -6.30 7.22
N ASN A 230 -18.99 -6.15 7.42
CA ASN A 230 -19.79 -6.93 8.39
C ASN A 230 -20.65 -8.01 7.71
N SER A 231 -20.53 -8.22 6.39
CA SER A 231 -21.31 -9.19 5.64
C SER A 231 -20.88 -10.63 5.92
N LYS A 232 -21.84 -11.56 5.86
CA LYS A 232 -21.58 -13.02 5.84
C LYS A 232 -20.82 -13.49 4.60
N ASP A 233 -20.86 -12.71 3.52
CA ASP A 233 -20.20 -13.01 2.25
C ASP A 233 -18.73 -12.57 2.23
N LYS A 234 -18.24 -11.98 3.33
CA LYS A 234 -16.86 -11.57 3.46
C LYS A 234 -15.91 -12.75 3.29
N SER A 235 -14.92 -12.59 2.42
CA SER A 235 -13.94 -13.61 2.11
C SER A 235 -12.58 -13.02 1.76
N GLU A 236 -11.52 -13.78 2.00
CA GLU A 236 -10.16 -13.39 1.62
C GLU A 236 -10.02 -13.04 0.13
N PHE A 237 -10.83 -13.69 -0.73
CA PHE A 237 -10.83 -13.42 -2.16
C PHE A 237 -11.49 -12.07 -2.49
N LEU A 238 -12.66 -11.79 -1.94
CA LEU A 238 -13.35 -10.52 -2.17
C LEU A 238 -12.61 -9.33 -1.54
N ASP A 239 -11.86 -9.54 -0.45
CA ASP A 239 -10.95 -8.52 0.10
C ASP A 239 -9.85 -8.09 -0.91
N VAL A 240 -9.54 -8.95 -1.89
CA VAL A 240 -8.61 -8.65 -2.99
C VAL A 240 -9.36 -8.16 -4.23
N TYR A 241 -10.44 -8.82 -4.61
CA TYR A 241 -11.17 -8.53 -5.84
C TYR A 241 -11.81 -7.13 -5.82
N LEU A 242 -12.55 -6.81 -4.75
CA LEU A 242 -13.32 -5.56 -4.70
C LEU A 242 -12.47 -4.29 -4.83
N PRO A 243 -11.38 -4.09 -4.06
CA PRO A 243 -10.57 -2.89 -4.21
C PRO A 243 -9.79 -2.83 -5.53
N SER A 244 -9.47 -3.98 -6.14
CA SER A 244 -8.74 -4.02 -7.42
C SER A 244 -9.60 -3.79 -8.65
N HIS A 245 -10.94 -3.79 -8.51
CA HIS A 245 -11.90 -3.55 -9.60
C HIS A 245 -12.81 -2.34 -9.34
N ALA A 246 -12.63 -1.64 -8.25
CA ALA A 246 -13.37 -0.42 -7.95
C ALA A 246 -13.03 0.71 -8.95
N LYS A 247 -13.93 1.67 -9.14
CA LYS A 247 -13.62 2.90 -9.87
C LYS A 247 -12.55 3.72 -9.15
N CYS A 248 -12.63 3.76 -7.82
CA CYS A 248 -11.60 4.31 -6.94
C CYS A 248 -11.80 3.81 -5.50
N VAL A 249 -10.81 4.08 -4.67
CA VAL A 249 -10.84 3.77 -3.24
C VAL A 249 -10.63 5.05 -2.44
N VAL A 250 -11.41 5.21 -1.37
CA VAL A 250 -11.18 6.24 -0.34
C VAL A 250 -10.73 5.55 0.93
N SER A 251 -9.61 5.96 1.51
CA SER A 251 -9.00 5.25 2.65
C SER A 251 -8.33 6.20 3.65
N THR A 252 -8.26 5.75 4.90
CA THR A 252 -7.42 6.34 5.95
C THR A 252 -6.06 5.64 6.07
N MET A 253 -5.53 5.14 4.96
CA MET A 253 -4.26 4.38 4.85
C MET A 253 -4.30 3.06 5.63
N SER A 254 -4.94 2.07 5.05
CA SER A 254 -5.13 0.72 5.59
C SER A 254 -4.64 -0.34 4.60
N GLY A 255 -4.27 -1.54 5.10
CA GLY A 255 -3.68 -2.57 4.24
C GLY A 255 -4.43 -2.94 2.94
N PRO A 256 -5.78 -3.02 2.93
CA PRO A 256 -6.54 -3.35 1.73
C PRO A 256 -6.45 -2.31 0.59
N ASP A 257 -6.18 -1.04 0.88
CA ASP A 257 -6.01 -0.01 -0.15
C ASP A 257 -4.78 -0.25 -1.05
N ALA A 258 -3.78 -0.94 -0.53
CA ALA A 258 -2.62 -1.36 -1.30
C ALA A 258 -2.99 -2.27 -2.49
N VAL A 259 -4.07 -3.07 -2.35
CA VAL A 259 -4.57 -3.90 -3.44
C VAL A 259 -5.14 -3.05 -4.58
N ALA A 260 -5.79 -1.92 -4.24
CA ALA A 260 -6.24 -0.95 -5.24
C ALA A 260 -5.05 -0.41 -6.05
N LEU A 261 -3.98 0.04 -5.39
CA LEU A 261 -2.77 0.52 -6.07
C LEU A 261 -2.15 -0.56 -6.96
N VAL A 262 -2.10 -1.81 -6.49
CA VAL A 262 -1.65 -2.95 -7.28
C VAL A 262 -2.54 -3.15 -8.50
N GLY A 263 -3.86 -3.05 -8.35
CA GLY A 263 -4.84 -3.10 -9.45
C GLY A 263 -4.85 -1.87 -10.36
N ARG A 264 -4.01 -0.87 -10.11
CA ARG A 264 -4.01 0.45 -10.82
C ARG A 264 -5.29 1.23 -10.61
N VAL A 265 -5.96 0.99 -9.49
CA VAL A 265 -7.15 1.74 -9.07
C VAL A 265 -6.71 2.98 -8.30
N PRO A 266 -7.22 4.18 -8.66
CA PRO A 266 -6.91 5.43 -7.95
C PRO A 266 -7.37 5.40 -6.49
N VAL A 267 -6.56 6.00 -5.60
CA VAL A 267 -6.82 6.04 -4.16
C VAL A 267 -6.79 7.48 -3.65
N LEU A 268 -7.83 7.87 -2.93
CA LEU A 268 -7.84 9.06 -2.09
C LEU A 268 -7.49 8.69 -0.65
N TYR A 269 -6.38 9.19 -0.15
CA TYR A 269 -6.04 9.09 1.27
C TYR A 269 -6.48 10.34 2.02
N VAL A 270 -7.23 10.15 3.12
CA VAL A 270 -7.78 11.24 3.93
C VAL A 270 -7.09 11.31 5.30
N ASP A 271 -6.73 12.52 5.72
CA ASP A 271 -6.15 12.85 7.04
C ASP A 271 -4.85 12.10 7.35
N ILE A 272 -3.92 12.11 6.43
CA ILE A 272 -2.63 11.46 6.63
C ILE A 272 -1.70 12.35 7.45
N ALA A 273 -1.46 11.99 8.72
CA ALA A 273 -0.50 12.66 9.60
C ALA A 273 0.95 12.21 9.37
N GLN A 274 1.14 11.00 8.87
CA GLN A 274 2.45 10.38 8.61
C GLN A 274 2.91 10.72 7.19
N TYR A 275 3.31 11.97 6.94
CA TYR A 275 3.58 12.49 5.59
C TYR A 275 4.61 11.65 4.81
N SER A 276 5.67 11.17 5.48
CA SER A 276 6.70 10.33 4.85
C SER A 276 6.21 8.95 4.42
N LEU A 277 5.00 8.53 4.81
CA LEU A 277 4.40 7.27 4.38
C LEU A 277 3.44 7.43 3.18
N CYS A 278 3.21 8.66 2.71
CA CYS A 278 2.39 8.88 1.52
C CYS A 278 3.05 8.27 0.28
N PHE A 279 2.26 7.60 -0.55
CA PHE A 279 2.70 7.06 -1.84
C PHE A 279 2.82 8.19 -2.89
N ALA A 280 3.80 9.06 -2.69
CA ALA A 280 3.93 10.31 -3.44
C ALA A 280 4.43 10.11 -4.89
N GLY A 281 5.03 8.97 -5.19
CA GLY A 281 5.65 8.69 -6.50
C GLY A 281 4.69 8.22 -7.58
N THR A 282 3.41 8.01 -7.31
CA THR A 282 2.43 7.52 -8.29
C THR A 282 1.25 8.48 -8.49
N ARG A 283 0.78 8.60 -9.74
CA ARG A 283 -0.43 9.37 -10.09
C ARG A 283 -1.72 8.73 -9.56
N LEU A 284 -1.66 7.48 -9.16
CA LEU A 284 -2.80 6.76 -8.58
C LEU A 284 -3.24 7.34 -7.23
N VAL A 285 -2.42 8.20 -6.61
CA VAL A 285 -2.67 8.73 -5.28
C VAL A 285 -3.03 10.21 -5.34
N THR A 286 -4.20 10.52 -4.79
CA THR A 286 -4.56 11.84 -4.28
C THR A 286 -4.62 11.74 -2.76
N TRP A 287 -4.13 12.72 -2.04
CA TRP A 287 -4.17 12.67 -0.59
C TRP A 287 -4.53 14.01 0.04
N VAL A 288 -5.01 13.93 1.26
CA VAL A 288 -5.30 15.06 2.13
C VAL A 288 -4.41 14.91 3.35
N PRO A 289 -3.43 15.79 3.56
CA PRO A 289 -2.66 15.80 4.79
C PRO A 289 -3.54 16.20 5.98
N ALA A 290 -3.39 15.50 7.11
CA ALA A 290 -3.92 16.00 8.37
C ALA A 290 -3.18 17.31 8.73
N ARG A 291 -3.90 18.33 9.18
CA ARG A 291 -3.27 19.59 9.57
C ARG A 291 -2.54 19.42 10.89
N LEU A 292 -1.26 19.75 10.91
CA LEU A 292 -0.41 19.68 12.10
C LEU A 292 -0.36 21.06 12.75
N ILE A 293 -1.00 21.18 13.91
CA ILE A 293 -1.10 22.46 14.65
C ILE A 293 0.04 22.52 15.67
N SER A 294 0.97 23.42 15.49
CA SER A 294 2.04 23.68 16.46
C SER A 294 1.51 24.49 17.64
N GLN A 295 1.59 23.93 18.85
CA GLN A 295 1.24 24.65 20.08
C GLN A 295 2.14 25.88 20.29
N LYS A 296 3.41 25.80 19.87
CA LYS A 296 4.36 26.90 19.96
C LYS A 296 4.01 28.05 19.02
N LEU A 297 3.56 27.75 17.81
CA LEU A 297 3.21 28.77 16.79
C LEU A 297 1.75 29.24 16.92
N GLY A 298 0.89 28.47 17.60
CA GLY A 298 -0.54 28.76 17.73
C GLY A 298 -1.32 28.60 16.41
N ARG A 299 -0.73 27.97 15.38
CA ARG A 299 -1.32 27.79 14.05
C ARG A 299 -0.92 26.49 13.38
N ALA A 300 -1.56 26.19 12.26
CA ALA A 300 -1.12 25.08 11.40
C ALA A 300 0.30 25.36 10.85
N MET A 301 1.07 24.29 10.76
CA MET A 301 2.42 24.30 10.19
C MET A 301 2.34 24.22 8.68
N SER A 302 3.20 24.95 7.98
CA SER A 302 3.42 24.75 6.55
C SER A 302 4.16 23.43 6.28
N LEU A 303 4.14 22.95 5.04
CA LEU A 303 4.84 21.74 4.63
C LEU A 303 6.34 21.80 4.96
N SER A 304 6.96 22.98 4.75
CA SER A 304 8.36 23.22 5.10
C SER A 304 8.61 23.08 6.60
N GLU A 305 7.81 23.73 7.43
CA GLU A 305 7.91 23.67 8.90
C GLU A 305 7.69 22.23 9.44
N VAL A 306 6.76 21.48 8.83
CA VAL A 306 6.52 20.08 9.19
C VAL A 306 7.77 19.22 9.00
N PHE A 307 8.51 19.40 7.92
CA PHE A 307 9.73 18.64 7.69
C PHE A 307 10.95 19.17 8.43
N GLU A 308 11.07 20.47 8.60
CA GLU A 308 12.14 21.12 9.36
C GLU A 308 12.08 20.78 10.86
N SER A 309 10.90 20.68 11.42
CA SER A 309 10.70 20.21 12.81
C SER A 309 10.92 18.70 12.98
N GLY A 310 11.04 17.93 11.90
CA GLY A 310 11.07 16.47 11.90
C GLY A 310 9.69 15.79 11.93
N ALA A 311 8.61 16.55 12.15
CA ALA A 311 7.25 15.99 12.29
C ALA A 311 6.77 15.22 11.05
N GLY A 312 7.22 15.60 9.85
CA GLY A 312 6.90 14.92 8.61
C GLY A 312 7.37 13.45 8.54
N ARG A 313 8.23 13.04 9.48
CA ARG A 313 8.78 11.68 9.60
C ARG A 313 8.31 10.94 10.86
N PHE A 314 7.47 11.55 11.67
CA PHE A 314 6.93 10.88 12.87
C PHE A 314 5.98 9.74 12.46
N LEU A 315 6.13 8.61 13.12
CA LEU A 315 5.33 7.40 12.83
C LEU A 315 4.31 7.06 13.93
N GLY A 316 4.47 7.60 15.13
CA GLY A 316 3.61 7.34 16.29
C GLY A 316 3.09 8.61 16.95
N SER A 317 1.94 8.54 17.62
CA SER A 317 1.29 9.69 18.28
C SER A 317 2.18 10.35 19.35
N THR A 318 2.91 9.55 20.11
CA THR A 318 3.81 10.04 21.18
C THR A 318 4.84 11.05 20.66
N ALA A 319 5.35 10.87 19.42
CA ALA A 319 6.31 11.82 18.86
C ALA A 319 5.68 13.20 18.59
N PHE A 320 4.43 13.22 18.10
CA PHE A 320 3.67 14.46 17.91
C PHE A 320 3.37 15.15 19.25
N GLU A 321 2.93 14.38 20.24
CA GLU A 321 2.63 14.88 21.60
C GLU A 321 3.87 15.52 22.24
N GLN A 322 5.01 14.81 22.20
CA GLN A 322 6.30 15.31 22.74
C GLN A 322 6.81 16.56 22.02
N ALA A 323 6.50 16.69 20.73
CA ALA A 323 6.84 17.87 19.94
C ALA A 323 5.85 19.04 20.14
N GLY A 324 4.80 18.88 20.95
CA GLY A 324 3.75 19.90 21.13
C GLY A 324 2.96 20.14 19.85
N ILE A 325 2.71 19.09 19.06
CA ILE A 325 1.96 19.16 17.80
C ILE A 325 0.63 18.42 17.97
N LYS A 326 -0.47 19.12 17.75
CA LYS A 326 -1.82 18.57 17.68
C LYS A 326 -2.15 18.21 16.24
N ILE A 327 -2.70 17.04 16.03
CA ILE A 327 -3.22 16.61 14.72
C ILE A 327 -4.69 17.03 14.64
N GLU A 328 -4.99 17.87 13.67
CA GLU A 328 -6.35 18.28 13.35
C GLU A 328 -6.87 17.46 12.19
N GLN A 329 -8.00 16.83 12.41
CA GLN A 329 -8.68 15.98 11.43
C GLN A 329 -9.76 16.78 10.69
N SER A 330 -10.08 16.36 9.46
CA SER A 330 -11.10 16.99 8.63
C SER A 330 -12.52 16.77 9.17
N SER A 331 -13.40 17.74 8.99
CA SER A 331 -14.82 17.59 9.30
C SER A 331 -15.53 16.69 8.26
N PRO A 332 -16.72 16.14 8.56
CA PRO A 332 -17.50 15.36 7.60
C PRO A 332 -17.76 16.10 6.28
N GLU A 333 -18.01 17.44 6.34
CA GLU A 333 -18.23 18.27 5.15
C GLU A 333 -16.97 18.37 4.29
N GLN A 334 -15.81 18.53 4.91
CA GLN A 334 -14.54 18.56 4.21
C GLN A 334 -14.24 17.20 3.55
N ILE A 335 -14.46 16.10 4.27
CA ILE A 335 -14.30 14.74 3.72
C ILE A 335 -15.21 14.54 2.52
N ARG A 336 -16.49 14.99 2.60
CA ARG A 336 -17.42 14.96 1.46
C ARG A 336 -16.82 15.70 0.25
N ASP A 337 -16.36 16.93 0.46
CA ASP A 337 -15.85 17.76 -0.64
C ASP A 337 -14.63 17.11 -1.30
N TYR A 338 -13.69 16.57 -0.51
CA TYR A 338 -12.53 15.82 -1.02
C TYR A 338 -12.95 14.60 -1.84
N CYS A 339 -13.93 13.83 -1.37
CA CYS A 339 -14.42 12.65 -2.07
C CYS A 339 -15.11 13.00 -3.39
N LEU A 340 -15.93 14.05 -3.38
CA LEU A 340 -16.64 14.51 -4.58
C LEU A 340 -15.69 15.06 -5.64
N ASP A 341 -14.70 15.86 -5.25
CA ASP A 341 -13.70 16.39 -6.18
C ASP A 341 -12.84 15.28 -6.76
N PHE A 342 -12.40 14.35 -5.92
CA PHE A 342 -11.65 13.20 -6.37
C PHE A 342 -12.44 12.38 -7.39
N TYR A 343 -13.69 12.04 -7.09
CA TYR A 343 -14.54 11.30 -8.01
C TYR A 343 -14.76 12.04 -9.34
N LYS A 344 -15.05 13.35 -9.27
CA LYS A 344 -15.24 14.20 -10.47
C LYS A 344 -13.97 14.29 -11.32
N SER A 345 -12.79 14.38 -10.69
CA SER A 345 -11.52 14.41 -11.42
C SER A 345 -11.28 13.14 -12.25
N LEU A 346 -11.69 11.97 -11.73
CA LEU A 346 -11.59 10.70 -12.42
C LEU A 346 -12.59 10.51 -13.57
N THR A 347 -13.75 11.17 -13.49
CA THR A 347 -14.78 11.12 -14.54
C THR A 347 -14.49 12.11 -15.66
N ASN A 348 -13.95 13.28 -15.34
CA ASN A 348 -13.67 14.34 -16.30
C ASN A 348 -12.28 14.25 -16.94
N GLN A 349 -11.47 13.25 -16.59
CA GLN A 349 -10.10 13.05 -17.06
C GLN A 349 -9.18 14.28 -16.89
N LYS A 350 -9.52 15.20 -16.00
CA LYS A 350 -8.68 16.33 -15.63
C LYS A 350 -7.92 16.01 -14.36
N LEU A 351 -6.69 15.50 -14.49
CA LEU A 351 -5.70 15.62 -13.43
C LEU A 351 -5.43 17.11 -13.25
N ASP A 352 -5.53 17.59 -12.02
CA ASP A 352 -5.15 18.97 -11.73
C ASP A 352 -3.62 19.07 -11.76
N ASP A 353 -3.08 19.59 -12.85
CA ASP A 353 -1.68 19.93 -13.03
C ASP A 353 -1.45 21.44 -12.89
N GLY A 354 -2.30 22.12 -12.12
CA GLY A 354 -2.19 23.55 -11.84
C GLY A 354 -0.90 23.92 -11.09
N PRO A 355 -0.57 25.24 -11.04
CA PRO A 355 0.67 25.72 -10.41
C PRO A 355 0.86 25.25 -8.96
N MET A 356 -0.22 25.17 -8.19
CA MET A 356 -0.17 24.74 -6.77
C MET A 356 0.18 23.26 -6.65
N GLN A 357 -0.33 22.38 -7.54
CA GLN A 357 0.05 20.97 -7.56
C GLN A 357 1.53 20.79 -7.91
N ASN A 358 2.02 21.54 -8.87
CA ASN A 358 3.44 21.49 -9.24
C ASN A 358 4.34 22.00 -8.11
N LEU A 359 3.97 23.08 -7.45
CA LEU A 359 4.68 23.61 -6.27
C LEU A 359 4.69 22.57 -5.12
N TYR A 360 3.56 21.90 -4.88
CA TYR A 360 3.47 20.83 -3.89
C TYR A 360 4.45 19.69 -4.21
N ARG A 361 4.41 19.16 -5.43
CA ARG A 361 5.26 18.04 -5.87
C ARG A 361 6.75 18.38 -5.71
N GLU A 362 7.15 19.56 -6.14
CA GLU A 362 8.54 20.03 -6.03
C GLU A 362 8.99 20.18 -4.58
N LYS A 363 8.21 20.90 -3.76
CA LYS A 363 8.52 21.11 -2.33
C LYS A 363 8.57 19.78 -1.59
N PHE A 364 7.55 18.94 -1.75
CA PHE A 364 7.46 17.67 -1.02
C PHE A 364 8.60 16.73 -1.41
N HIS A 365 8.91 16.62 -2.71
CA HIS A 365 10.04 15.85 -3.19
C HIS A 365 11.36 16.36 -2.59
N THR A 366 11.59 17.66 -2.60
CA THR A 366 12.80 18.29 -2.06
C THR A 366 12.95 18.02 -0.56
N LEU A 367 11.88 18.20 0.22
CA LEU A 367 11.89 18.04 1.67
C LEU A 367 12.09 16.57 2.09
N LEU A 368 11.46 15.64 1.38
CA LEU A 368 11.60 14.22 1.68
C LEU A 368 12.97 13.68 1.26
N SER A 369 13.51 14.16 0.14
CA SER A 369 14.81 13.73 -0.41
C SER A 369 16.01 14.18 0.42
N LYS A 370 15.93 15.32 1.13
CA LYS A 370 17.04 15.88 1.93
C LYS A 370 17.68 14.89 2.90
N ASN A 371 16.92 13.89 3.38
CA ASN A 371 17.38 12.87 4.35
C ASN A 371 17.16 11.45 3.85
N SER A 372 16.91 11.25 2.56
CA SER A 372 16.80 9.92 1.96
C SER A 372 18.17 9.43 1.49
N VAL A 373 18.52 8.19 1.81
CA VAL A 373 19.73 7.54 1.32
C VAL A 373 19.61 7.19 -0.16
N ALA A 374 18.38 6.91 -0.63
CA ALA A 374 18.08 6.62 -2.02
C ALA A 374 17.67 7.89 -2.78
N LYS A 375 18.02 7.95 -4.06
CA LYS A 375 17.55 9.00 -4.95
C LYS A 375 16.08 8.70 -5.29
N LEU A 376 15.17 9.51 -4.74
CA LEU A 376 13.75 9.39 -5.02
C LEU A 376 13.44 9.84 -6.47
N ALA A 377 12.52 9.14 -7.13
CA ALA A 377 11.94 9.61 -8.38
C ALA A 377 11.10 10.88 -8.15
N PRO A 378 10.88 11.71 -9.17
CA PRO A 378 9.95 12.84 -9.07
C PRO A 378 8.57 12.40 -8.58
N PHE A 379 7.93 13.22 -7.74
CA PHE A 379 6.60 12.92 -7.23
C PHE A 379 5.53 13.24 -8.27
N SER A 380 4.52 12.37 -8.33
CA SER A 380 3.41 12.48 -9.29
C SER A 380 2.02 12.41 -8.62
N SER A 381 1.97 12.17 -7.30
CA SER A 381 0.72 12.24 -6.54
C SER A 381 0.14 13.67 -6.53
N SER A 382 -1.13 13.78 -6.17
CA SER A 382 -1.84 15.05 -6.07
C SER A 382 -2.34 15.30 -4.66
N LEU A 383 -2.48 16.56 -4.28
CA LEU A 383 -3.31 16.98 -3.15
C LEU A 383 -4.76 17.15 -3.63
N SER A 384 -5.72 16.96 -2.72
CA SER A 384 -7.12 17.25 -3.04
C SER A 384 -7.29 18.71 -3.46
N PRO A 385 -8.04 19.00 -4.57
CA PRO A 385 -8.30 20.38 -5.00
C PRO A 385 -8.93 21.23 -3.92
N SER A 386 -9.98 20.75 -3.24
CA SER A 386 -10.60 21.48 -2.13
C SER A 386 -9.67 21.72 -0.94
N PHE A 387 -8.70 20.83 -0.70
CA PHE A 387 -7.65 21.09 0.30
C PHE A 387 -6.75 22.23 -0.14
N LEU A 388 -6.29 22.25 -1.38
CA LEU A 388 -5.45 23.32 -1.93
C LEU A 388 -6.17 24.65 -1.97
N GLU A 389 -7.43 24.66 -2.39
CA GLU A 389 -8.25 25.88 -2.41
C GLU A 389 -8.37 26.50 -1.03
N LYS A 390 -8.54 25.70 0.01
CA LYS A 390 -8.78 26.18 1.37
C LYS A 390 -7.52 26.49 2.14
N TYR A 391 -6.45 25.69 1.94
CA TYR A 391 -5.26 25.71 2.79
C TYR A 391 -3.95 25.82 2.01
N GLY A 392 -4.00 25.81 0.67
CA GLY A 392 -2.82 25.68 -0.17
C GLY A 392 -1.79 26.77 0.05
N ASP A 393 -2.20 28.02 0.16
CA ASP A 393 -1.29 29.15 0.37
C ASP A 393 -0.50 29.00 1.68
N ASP A 394 -1.18 28.72 2.78
CA ASP A 394 -0.55 28.52 4.10
C ASP A 394 0.27 27.23 4.16
N PHE A 395 -0.25 26.17 3.54
CA PHE A 395 0.38 24.86 3.57
C PHE A 395 1.65 24.79 2.71
N LEU A 396 1.67 25.49 1.58
CA LEU A 396 2.80 25.54 0.66
C LEU A 396 3.70 26.79 0.85
N ALA A 397 3.47 27.56 1.90
CA ALA A 397 4.29 28.72 2.25
C ALA A 397 5.77 28.37 2.50
#